data_4fbe749b6ff750ca587b522abe8800ea
#
_entry.id   4fbe749b6ff750ca587b522abe8800ea
#
_cell.length_a   1.000
_cell.length_b   1.000
_cell.length_c   1.000
_cell.angle_alpha   90.00
_cell.angle_beta   90.00
_cell.angle_gamma   90.00
#
_symmetry.space_group_name_H-M   'P 1'
#
loop_
_entity.id
_entity.type
_entity.pdbx_description
1 polymer ?
#
loop_
_entity_poly.entity_id
_entity_poly.type
_entity_poly.pdbx_seq_one_letter_code
_entity_poly.pdbx_strand_id
1 'polypeptide(L)'
;LPILERWRQSFEFTIVEACHDSIVLQLDTEPPDRRALAAEICELCPDVVDYFLEDAPSGTDPEDAVIRRIKDLGDIELWWD
;
A
#
# COMPACT_ATOMS: atom_id res chain seq x y z
N LEU A 1 3.53 -5.69 -12.99
CA LEU A 1 3.98 -6.39 -11.79
C LEU A 1 3.04 -7.56 -11.47
N PRO A 2 3.56 -8.76 -11.25
CA PRO A 2 2.71 -9.91 -10.92
C PRO A 2 1.85 -9.70 -9.67
N ILE A 3 2.34 -8.94 -8.70
CA ILE A 3 1.60 -8.67 -7.47
C ILE A 3 0.33 -7.86 -7.73
N LEU A 4 0.35 -6.96 -8.71
CA LEU A 4 -0.84 -6.17 -9.06
C LEU A 4 -1.93 -7.06 -9.66
N GLU A 5 -1.56 -8.03 -10.48
CA GLU A 5 -2.52 -8.98 -11.04
C GLU A 5 -3.18 -9.81 -9.93
N ARG A 6 -2.40 -10.23 -8.94
CA ARG A 6 -2.91 -10.97 -7.80
C ARG A 6 -3.87 -10.12 -6.97
N TRP A 7 -3.54 -8.85 -6.76
CA TRP A 7 -4.41 -7.93 -6.03
C TRP A 7 -5.74 -7.68 -6.75
N ARG A 8 -5.73 -7.61 -8.08
CA ARG A 8 -6.97 -7.43 -8.86
C ARG A 8 -7.97 -8.54 -8.67
N GLN A 9 -7.50 -9.73 -8.32
CA GLN A 9 -8.38 -10.87 -8.03
C GLN A 9 -9.06 -10.74 -6.66
N SER A 10 -8.53 -9.92 -5.78
CA SER A 10 -9.02 -9.74 -4.41
C SER A 10 -9.84 -8.46 -4.24
N PHE A 11 -9.46 -7.39 -4.93
CA PHE A 11 -10.15 -6.11 -4.81
C PHE A 11 -9.90 -5.28 -6.07
N GLU A 12 -10.73 -4.24 -6.25
CA GLU A 12 -10.60 -3.36 -7.40
C GLU A 12 -9.79 -2.12 -7.05
N PHE A 13 -8.92 -1.72 -7.96
CA PHE A 13 -8.15 -0.50 -7.83
C PHE A 13 -7.88 0.10 -9.21
N THR A 14 -7.55 1.39 -9.23
CA THR A 14 -7.20 2.12 -10.42
C THR A 14 -5.75 2.61 -10.31
N ILE A 15 -4.97 2.44 -11.36
CA ILE A 15 -3.63 3.02 -11.41
C ILE A 15 -3.79 4.50 -11.78
N VAL A 16 -3.52 5.37 -10.80
CA VAL A 16 -3.67 6.81 -10.97
C VAL A 16 -2.43 7.40 -11.61
N GLU A 17 -1.27 6.89 -11.21
CA GLU A 17 0.01 7.35 -11.71
C GLU A 17 0.96 6.17 -11.78
N ALA A 18 1.75 6.11 -12.86
CA ALA A 18 2.75 5.08 -13.02
C ALA A 18 4.02 5.72 -13.59
N CYS A 19 5.12 5.56 -12.88
CA CYS A 19 6.42 6.05 -13.28
C CYS A 19 7.40 4.88 -13.39
N HIS A 20 8.62 5.20 -13.77
CA HIS A 20 9.69 4.21 -13.93
C HIS A 20 9.96 3.41 -12.64
N ASP A 21 9.92 4.08 -11.51
CA ASP A 21 10.29 3.52 -10.21
C ASP A 21 9.19 3.66 -9.15
N SER A 22 8.00 4.08 -9.54
CA SER A 22 6.91 4.28 -8.58
C SER A 22 5.55 4.09 -9.24
N ILE A 23 4.55 3.84 -8.41
CA ILE A 23 3.18 3.66 -8.86
C ILE A 23 2.23 4.13 -7.75
N VAL A 24 1.14 4.80 -8.13
CA VAL A 24 0.10 5.21 -7.20
C VAL A 24 -1.19 4.50 -7.58
N LEU A 25 -1.78 3.81 -6.64
CA LEU A 25 -3.03 3.07 -6.81
C LEU A 25 -4.12 3.71 -5.98
N GLN A 26 -5.28 3.92 -6.59
CA GLN A 26 -6.48 4.32 -5.87
C GLN A 26 -7.33 3.08 -5.67
N LEU A 27 -7.72 2.82 -4.42
CA LEU A 27 -8.57 1.66 -4.11
C LEU A 27 -10.02 2.00 -4.40
N ASP A 28 -10.62 1.26 -5.34
CA ASP A 28 -12.02 1.46 -5.72
C ASP A 28 -12.96 0.69 -4.80
N THR A 29 -12.47 -0.40 -4.20
CA THR A 29 -13.21 -1.18 -3.21
C THR A 29 -12.31 -1.45 -2.01
N GLU A 30 -12.89 -1.75 -0.86
CA GLU A 30 -12.11 -2.14 0.31
C GLU A 30 -11.46 -3.50 0.09
N PRO A 31 -10.15 -3.64 0.41
CA PRO A 31 -9.53 -4.95 0.37
C PRO A 31 -10.19 -5.88 1.38
N PRO A 32 -10.41 -7.15 1.04
CA PRO A 32 -11.03 -8.09 1.98
C PRO A 32 -10.19 -8.36 3.21
N ASP A 33 -8.86 -8.26 3.09
CA ASP A 33 -7.94 -8.44 4.21
C ASP A 33 -6.86 -7.37 4.15
N ARG A 34 -7.08 -6.27 4.87
CA ARG A 34 -6.14 -5.16 4.90
C ARG A 34 -4.80 -5.55 5.50
N ARG A 35 -4.80 -6.44 6.48
CA ARG A 35 -3.57 -6.87 7.13
C ARG A 35 -2.69 -7.68 6.19
N ALA A 36 -3.28 -8.57 5.41
CA ALA A 36 -2.54 -9.32 4.41
C ALA A 36 -1.94 -8.39 3.35
N LEU A 37 -2.71 -7.41 2.89
CA LEU A 37 -2.23 -6.41 1.94
C LEU A 37 -1.09 -5.60 2.54
N ALA A 38 -1.23 -5.16 3.79
CA ALA A 38 -0.19 -4.39 4.48
C ALA A 38 1.10 -5.20 4.61
N ALA A 39 0.99 -6.49 4.94
CA ALA A 39 2.16 -7.36 5.03
C ALA A 39 2.88 -7.48 3.69
N GLU A 40 2.14 -7.61 2.60
CA GLU A 40 2.73 -7.67 1.26
C GLU A 40 3.43 -6.36 0.88
N ILE A 41 2.84 -5.22 1.24
CA ILE A 41 3.46 -3.92 0.99
C ILE A 41 4.75 -3.77 1.80
N CYS A 42 4.74 -4.20 3.05
CA CYS A 42 5.94 -4.16 3.90
C CYS A 42 7.08 -4.99 3.32
N GLU A 43 6.76 -6.13 2.74
CA GLU A 43 7.75 -7.00 2.10
C GLU A 43 8.26 -6.42 0.79
N LEU A 44 7.36 -5.85 -0.02
CA LEU A 44 7.67 -5.36 -1.35
C LEU A 44 8.42 -4.03 -1.32
N CYS A 45 7.98 -3.11 -0.48
CA CYS A 45 8.47 -1.73 -0.45
C CYS A 45 8.74 -1.26 0.97
N PRO A 46 9.79 -1.75 1.64
CA PRO A 46 10.07 -1.34 3.02
C PRO A 46 10.34 0.16 3.16
N ASP A 47 10.91 0.81 2.16
CA ASP A 47 11.16 2.25 2.19
C ASP A 47 9.86 3.06 2.24
N VAL A 48 8.83 2.60 1.55
CA VAL A 48 7.50 3.22 1.57
C VAL A 48 6.92 3.16 2.98
N VAL A 49 7.08 2.02 3.63
CA VAL A 49 6.57 1.82 4.99
C VAL A 49 7.28 2.73 5.98
N ASP A 50 8.59 2.90 5.84
CA ASP A 50 9.34 3.84 6.67
C ASP A 50 8.81 5.26 6.51
N TYR A 51 8.47 5.67 5.29
CA TYR A 51 7.87 6.96 5.02
C TYR A 51 6.51 7.10 5.72
N PHE A 52 5.68 6.06 5.68
CA PHE A 52 4.39 6.07 6.36
C PHE A 52 4.55 6.15 7.88
N LEU A 53 5.58 5.52 8.42
CA LEU A 53 5.86 5.54 9.86
C LEU A 53 6.26 6.93 10.36
N GLU A 54 6.82 7.78 9.52
CA GLU A 54 7.18 9.14 9.90
C GLU A 54 5.96 9.95 10.33
N ASP A 55 4.81 9.71 9.68
CA ASP A 55 3.56 10.40 9.99
C ASP A 55 2.72 9.67 11.04
N ALA A 56 3.12 8.47 11.44
CA ALA A 56 2.37 7.67 12.40
C ALA A 56 2.82 7.95 13.84
N PRO A 57 1.95 7.69 14.83
CA PRO A 57 2.35 7.82 16.23
C PRO A 57 3.52 6.91 16.56
N SER A 58 4.32 7.34 17.54
CA SER A 58 5.45 6.54 18.03
C SER A 58 4.97 5.16 18.49
N GLY A 59 5.69 4.12 18.11
CA GLY A 59 5.35 2.74 18.48
C GLY A 59 4.35 2.05 17.57
N THR A 60 3.96 2.71 16.46
CA THR A 60 3.07 2.09 15.46
C THR A 60 3.80 0.98 14.72
N ASP A 61 3.15 -0.18 14.57
CA ASP A 61 3.67 -1.27 13.74
C ASP A 61 3.68 -0.87 12.27
N PRO A 62 4.65 -1.37 11.47
CA PRO A 62 4.68 -1.09 10.03
C PRO A 62 3.38 -1.45 9.32
N GLU A 63 2.80 -2.60 9.62
CA GLU A 63 1.52 -3.01 9.01
C GLU A 63 0.38 -2.08 9.39
N ASP A 64 0.35 -1.64 10.65
CA ASP A 64 -0.67 -0.70 11.11
C ASP A 64 -0.53 0.66 10.44
N ALA A 65 0.69 1.11 10.17
CA ALA A 65 0.93 2.36 9.44
C ALA A 65 0.36 2.29 8.03
N VAL A 66 0.55 1.17 7.34
CA VAL A 66 0.00 0.96 6.00
C VAL A 66 -1.52 0.89 6.04
N ILE A 67 -2.10 0.15 6.97
CA ILE A 67 -3.55 0.04 7.13
C ILE A 67 -4.17 1.40 7.37
N ARG A 68 -3.56 2.20 8.23
CA ARG A 68 -4.01 3.55 8.51
C ARG A 68 -3.99 4.43 7.27
N ARG A 69 -2.94 4.34 6.47
CA ARG A 69 -2.82 5.09 5.22
C ARG A 69 -3.92 4.73 4.24
N ILE A 70 -4.19 3.44 4.07
CA ILE A 70 -5.25 2.95 3.21
C ILE A 70 -6.62 3.46 3.68
N LYS A 71 -6.86 3.39 4.98
CA LYS A 71 -8.14 3.76 5.58
C LYS A 71 -8.40 5.27 5.47
N ASP A 72 -7.37 6.08 5.69
CA ASP A 72 -7.52 7.54 5.71
C ASP A 72 -7.57 8.15 4.32
N LEU A 73 -6.78 7.66 3.39
CA LEU A 73 -6.61 8.24 2.07
C LEU A 73 -7.21 7.43 0.94
N GLY A 74 -7.40 6.13 1.15
CA GLY A 74 -7.96 5.25 0.13
C GLY A 74 -7.02 5.02 -1.05
N ASP A 75 -5.73 5.34 -0.90
CA ASP A 75 -4.74 5.12 -1.93
C ASP A 75 -3.49 4.44 -1.38
N ILE A 76 -2.69 3.90 -2.29
CA ILE A 76 -1.41 3.29 -1.95
C ILE A 76 -0.37 3.85 -2.91
N GLU A 77 0.71 4.38 -2.36
CA GLU A 77 1.85 4.83 -3.14
C GLU A 77 3.00 3.85 -2.91
N LEU A 78 3.50 3.29 -3.99
CA LEU A 78 4.59 2.32 -3.96
C LEU A 78 5.77 2.85 -4.77
N TRP A 79 6.97 2.68 -4.25
CA TRP A 79 8.19 2.96 -5.02
C TRP A 79 9.28 1.97 -4.65
N TRP A 80 10.23 1.83 -5.54
CA TRP A 80 11.36 0.92 -5.35
C TRP A 80 12.59 1.49 -6.03
N ASP A 81 13.73 1.09 -5.55
CA ASP A 81 15.01 1.49 -6.14
C ASP A 81 15.49 0.49 -7.18
#